data_64e23236e06d6c4d3d46b5016d340832
#
_entry.id   64e23236e06d6c4d3d46b5016d340832
#
_cell.length_a   1.000
_cell.length_b   1.000
_cell.length_c   1.000
_cell.angle_alpha   90.00
_cell.angle_beta   90.00
_cell.angle_gamma   90.00
#
_symmetry.space_group_name_H-M   'P 1'
#
loop_
_entity.id
_entity.type
_entity.pdbx_description
1 polymer ?
#
loop_
_entity_poly.entity_id
_entity_poly.type
_entity_poly.pdbx_seq_one_letter_code
_entity_poly.pdbx_strand_id
1 'polypeptide(L)'
;MGKMTFMGAGSSVFAKNVIGDMMMCEHLCDFEIAMYDIDPVRLEESYRIIHALNHNLNEDRAKIVKYCGVENRRDALRGADFVVNAIQVGLYKPCTVTDFEVPKKYGLRQTIADTLGIGGIFRALRTIPVLEDFAEDILAVCPNALFLNYTNPMAMLAGYMERYTGVRTVGLCHSVQVCTSSLLKKVGMADEVARPLTEKIAGINHMAWLLEIRDANGVDLYPEIRRRALEILDNPLDDFKDLVRFEYIRRLGYYVTESSEHNAEYNPFFIKSRYPELIERYRIPLDEYPRRCEKHEEQWAKARATMEADFTHKRSNEYASRI
;
A
#
# COMPACT_ATOMS: atom_id res chain seq x y z
N MET A 1 2.55 20.59 20.63
CA MET A 1 2.80 19.17 20.44
C MET A 1 1.76 18.66 19.45
N GLY A 2 2.20 18.19 18.30
CA GLY A 2 1.29 17.67 17.26
C GLY A 2 0.73 16.32 17.67
N LYS A 3 -0.39 15.92 17.04
CA LYS A 3 -1.03 14.63 17.30
C LYS A 3 -1.31 13.89 15.99
N MET A 4 -0.91 12.62 15.95
CA MET A 4 -1.30 11.67 14.91
C MET A 4 -2.13 10.56 15.50
N THR A 5 -3.29 10.29 14.89
CA THR A 5 -4.11 9.12 15.22
C THR A 5 -3.94 8.06 14.13
N PHE A 6 -3.59 6.84 14.51
CA PHE A 6 -3.43 5.71 13.61
C PHE A 6 -4.64 4.76 13.74
N MET A 7 -5.50 4.75 12.72
CA MET A 7 -6.69 3.89 12.64
C MET A 7 -6.31 2.55 12.02
N GLY A 8 -6.55 1.46 12.73
CA GLY A 8 -6.07 0.12 12.36
C GLY A 8 -4.65 -0.15 12.87
N ALA A 9 -4.34 0.37 14.06
CA ALA A 9 -3.02 0.26 14.68
C ALA A 9 -2.62 -1.17 15.09
N GLY A 10 -3.54 -2.12 15.10
CA GLY A 10 -3.26 -3.55 15.23
C GLY A 10 -2.55 -4.16 14.02
N SER A 11 -2.19 -3.35 13.02
CA SER A 11 -1.33 -3.74 11.90
C SER A 11 0.12 -3.88 12.35
N SER A 12 0.57 -5.09 12.46
CA SER A 12 1.90 -5.45 12.95
C SER A 12 3.07 -4.91 12.12
N VAL A 13 2.91 -4.79 10.82
CA VAL A 13 3.96 -4.37 9.90
C VAL A 13 3.81 -2.90 9.53
N PHE A 14 2.59 -2.50 9.19
CA PHE A 14 2.34 -1.17 8.63
C PHE A 14 2.44 -0.07 9.70
N ALA A 15 1.76 -0.24 10.85
CA ALA A 15 1.86 0.70 11.96
C ALA A 15 3.30 0.87 12.43
N LYS A 16 4.03 -0.25 12.63
CA LYS A 16 5.44 -0.24 12.99
C LYS A 16 6.28 0.58 12.01
N ASN A 17 6.06 0.41 10.72
CA ASN A 17 6.86 1.06 9.70
C ASN A 17 6.58 2.56 9.63
N VAL A 18 5.33 2.97 9.54
CA VAL A 18 4.94 4.39 9.43
C VAL A 18 5.30 5.15 10.71
N ILE A 19 4.99 4.59 11.88
CA ILE A 19 5.27 5.26 13.16
C ILE A 19 6.78 5.28 13.43
N GLY A 20 7.50 4.21 13.08
CA GLY A 20 8.96 4.18 13.21
C GLY A 20 9.65 5.22 12.34
N ASP A 21 9.22 5.42 11.09
CA ASP A 21 9.75 6.47 10.23
C ASP A 21 9.44 7.87 10.77
N MET A 22 8.23 8.06 11.31
CA MET A 22 7.83 9.30 11.95
C MET A 22 8.73 9.64 13.17
N MET A 23 9.07 8.64 14.00
CA MET A 23 9.98 8.82 15.14
C MET A 23 11.41 9.22 14.73
N MET A 24 11.82 8.87 13.51
CA MET A 24 13.12 9.24 12.94
C MET A 24 13.11 10.61 12.26
N CYS A 25 11.96 11.27 12.14
CA CYS A 25 11.83 12.60 11.58
C CYS A 25 11.88 13.64 12.71
N GLU A 26 12.86 14.55 12.65
CA GLU A 26 13.10 15.56 13.69
C GLU A 26 11.85 16.39 14.03
N HIS A 27 11.01 16.69 13.03
CA HIS A 27 9.80 17.50 13.20
C HIS A 27 8.57 16.72 13.71
N LEU A 28 8.64 15.40 13.82
CA LEU A 28 7.52 14.53 14.19
C LEU A 28 7.82 13.62 15.39
N CYS A 29 9.07 13.62 15.84
CA CYS A 29 9.56 12.66 16.84
C CYS A 29 8.96 12.85 18.25
N ASP A 30 8.39 14.01 18.55
CA ASP A 30 7.76 14.36 19.82
C ASP A 30 6.22 14.41 19.79
N PHE A 31 5.61 13.92 18.71
CA PHE A 31 4.16 13.89 18.56
C PHE A 31 3.47 12.98 19.59
N GLU A 32 2.21 13.30 19.91
CA GLU A 32 1.31 12.33 20.50
C GLU A 32 0.86 11.34 19.43
N ILE A 33 1.07 10.05 19.66
CA ILE A 33 0.67 8.95 18.78
C ILE A 33 -0.50 8.23 19.44
N ALA A 34 -1.71 8.46 18.94
CA ALA A 34 -2.92 7.77 19.35
C ALA A 34 -3.10 6.51 18.49
N MET A 35 -2.89 5.34 19.08
CA MET A 35 -3.06 4.04 18.43
C MET A 35 -4.48 3.55 18.64
N TYR A 36 -5.27 3.43 17.57
CA TYR A 36 -6.65 2.96 17.64
C TYR A 36 -6.85 1.66 16.87
N ASP A 37 -7.50 0.68 17.50
CA ASP A 37 -7.97 -0.54 16.85
C ASP A 37 -9.22 -1.10 17.57
N ILE A 38 -9.97 -1.94 16.89
CA ILE A 38 -11.12 -2.66 17.45
C ILE A 38 -10.72 -3.99 18.10
N ASP A 39 -9.54 -4.53 17.77
CA ASP A 39 -9.01 -5.78 18.31
C ASP A 39 -8.02 -5.49 19.46
N PRO A 40 -8.39 -5.80 20.70
CA PRO A 40 -7.57 -5.49 21.88
C PRO A 40 -6.24 -6.26 21.89
N VAL A 41 -6.21 -7.47 21.34
CA VAL A 41 -4.99 -8.30 21.33
C VAL A 41 -3.98 -7.74 20.32
N ARG A 42 -4.43 -7.47 19.10
CA ARG A 42 -3.58 -6.87 18.06
C ARG A 42 -3.09 -5.48 18.44
N LEU A 43 -3.96 -4.68 19.05
CA LEU A 43 -3.60 -3.34 19.54
C LEU A 43 -2.51 -3.41 20.61
N GLU A 44 -2.65 -4.33 21.57
CA GLU A 44 -1.65 -4.52 22.64
C GLU A 44 -0.30 -4.95 22.09
N GLU A 45 -0.29 -5.91 21.16
CA GLU A 45 0.94 -6.39 20.53
C GLU A 45 1.65 -5.27 19.75
N SER A 46 0.90 -4.52 18.94
CA SER A 46 1.43 -3.38 18.20
C SER A 46 1.92 -2.27 19.13
N TYR A 47 1.19 -1.99 20.21
CA TYR A 47 1.58 -1.01 21.21
C TYR A 47 2.93 -1.33 21.85
N ARG A 48 3.17 -2.58 22.24
CA ARG A 48 4.48 -3.01 22.79
C ARG A 48 5.61 -2.79 21.79
N ILE A 49 5.39 -3.10 20.51
CA ILE A 49 6.38 -2.85 19.47
C ILE A 49 6.69 -1.36 19.34
N ILE A 50 5.65 -0.51 19.26
CA ILE A 50 5.82 0.91 19.08
C ILE A 50 6.47 1.56 20.30
N HIS A 51 6.12 1.09 21.51
CA HIS A 51 6.76 1.55 22.74
C HIS A 51 8.25 1.21 22.78
N ALA A 52 8.63 -0.01 22.38
CA ALA A 52 10.03 -0.42 22.27
C ALA A 52 10.79 0.41 21.21
N LEU A 53 10.15 0.70 20.07
CA LEU A 53 10.73 1.59 19.05
C LEU A 53 10.94 3.01 19.58
N ASN A 54 9.96 3.57 20.32
CA ASN A 54 10.07 4.87 20.92
C ASN A 54 11.26 4.94 21.89
N HIS A 55 11.41 3.94 22.73
CA HIS A 55 12.55 3.84 23.64
C HIS A 55 13.89 3.72 22.90
N ASN A 56 13.99 2.78 21.96
CA ASN A 56 15.28 2.42 21.34
C ASN A 56 15.75 3.40 20.25
N LEU A 57 14.81 4.06 19.53
CA LEU A 57 15.13 4.94 18.41
C LEU A 57 14.85 6.41 18.68
N ASN A 58 13.98 6.72 19.64
CA ASN A 58 13.44 8.06 19.83
C ASN A 58 13.61 8.59 21.25
N GLU A 59 14.34 7.91 22.12
CA GLU A 59 14.63 8.34 23.50
C GLU A 59 13.34 8.69 24.30
N ASP A 60 12.26 7.95 24.05
CA ASP A 60 10.92 8.15 24.63
C ASP A 60 10.30 9.53 24.39
N ARG A 61 10.70 10.26 23.34
CA ARG A 61 10.20 11.61 23.05
C ARG A 61 8.73 11.64 22.65
N ALA A 62 8.22 10.62 21.96
CA ALA A 62 6.82 10.55 21.57
C ALA A 62 5.93 10.07 22.73
N LYS A 63 4.76 10.68 22.88
CA LYS A 63 3.73 10.20 23.80
C LYS A 63 2.84 9.18 23.09
N ILE A 64 2.86 7.92 23.52
CA ILE A 64 2.08 6.85 22.91
C ILE A 64 0.88 6.50 23.77
N VAL A 65 -0.34 6.55 23.19
CA VAL A 65 -1.60 6.23 23.85
C VAL A 65 -2.39 5.24 23.01
N LYS A 66 -2.99 4.23 23.62
CA LYS A 66 -3.83 3.24 22.93
C LYS A 66 -5.30 3.44 23.25
N TYR A 67 -6.14 3.25 22.24
CA TYR A 67 -7.59 3.34 22.32
C TYR A 67 -8.21 2.12 21.64
N CYS A 68 -9.04 1.37 22.36
CA CYS A 68 -9.65 0.15 21.84
C CYS A 68 -11.16 0.30 21.77
N GLY A 69 -11.76 -0.19 20.68
CA GLY A 69 -13.21 -0.23 20.53
C GLY A 69 -13.84 1.05 20.00
N VAL A 70 -15.04 0.92 19.43
CA VAL A 70 -15.76 2.00 18.76
C VAL A 70 -16.07 3.16 19.71
N GLU A 71 -16.35 2.84 20.97
CA GLU A 71 -16.67 3.81 22.04
C GLU A 71 -15.53 4.79 22.33
N ASN A 72 -14.28 4.38 22.10
CA ASN A 72 -13.08 5.19 22.36
C ASN A 72 -12.55 5.90 21.11
N ARG A 73 -13.21 5.75 19.94
CA ARG A 73 -12.74 6.28 18.66
C ARG A 73 -12.66 7.81 18.66
N ARG A 74 -13.68 8.50 19.17
CA ARG A 74 -13.67 9.97 19.27
C ARG A 74 -12.55 10.49 20.16
N ASP A 75 -12.24 9.81 21.25
CA ASP A 75 -11.15 10.21 22.14
C ASP A 75 -9.78 9.98 21.47
N ALA A 76 -9.63 8.90 20.72
CA ALA A 76 -8.44 8.70 19.89
C ALA A 76 -8.24 9.84 18.88
N LEU A 77 -9.31 10.27 18.20
CA LEU A 77 -9.30 11.30 17.16
C LEU A 77 -9.19 12.73 17.69
N ARG A 78 -9.66 12.98 18.91
CA ARG A 78 -9.77 14.34 19.48
C ARG A 78 -8.46 15.13 19.36
N GLY A 79 -8.51 16.25 18.64
CA GLY A 79 -7.39 17.15 18.45
C GLY A 79 -6.26 16.61 17.56
N ALA A 80 -6.52 15.58 16.77
CA ALA A 80 -5.52 15.07 15.80
C ALA A 80 -5.25 16.10 14.69
N ASP A 81 -3.98 16.25 14.32
CA ASP A 81 -3.54 16.98 13.12
C ASP A 81 -3.54 16.07 11.89
N PHE A 82 -3.19 14.80 12.11
CA PHE A 82 -3.13 13.76 11.08
C PHE A 82 -3.89 12.51 11.54
N VAL A 83 -4.65 11.93 10.62
CA VAL A 83 -5.32 10.63 10.81
C VAL A 83 -4.84 9.67 9.75
N VAL A 84 -4.05 8.69 10.14
CA VAL A 84 -3.57 7.62 9.23
C VAL A 84 -4.57 6.48 9.26
N ASN A 85 -5.08 6.08 8.09
CA ASN A 85 -6.01 4.97 7.95
C ASN A 85 -5.36 3.77 7.27
N ALA A 86 -5.31 2.65 7.99
CA ALA A 86 -4.77 1.38 7.52
C ALA A 86 -5.64 0.18 7.96
N ILE A 87 -6.96 0.38 7.99
CA ILE A 87 -7.91 -0.66 8.38
C ILE A 87 -8.10 -1.71 7.28
N GLN A 88 -8.52 -2.90 7.67
CA GLN A 88 -9.00 -3.94 6.77
C GLN A 88 -10.30 -4.52 7.30
N VAL A 89 -11.42 -4.01 6.79
CA VAL A 89 -12.76 -4.48 7.17
C VAL A 89 -12.97 -5.91 6.71
N GLY A 90 -13.33 -6.78 7.65
CA GLY A 90 -13.62 -8.21 7.40
C GLY A 90 -12.38 -9.10 7.26
N LEU A 91 -11.17 -8.56 7.41
CA LEU A 91 -9.89 -9.29 7.46
C LEU A 91 -9.67 -10.24 6.26
N TYR A 92 -8.65 -11.10 6.36
CA TYR A 92 -8.43 -12.17 5.39
C TYR A 92 -9.60 -13.16 5.39
N LYS A 93 -9.94 -13.71 6.55
CA LYS A 93 -11.11 -14.58 6.75
C LYS A 93 -12.17 -13.83 7.56
N PRO A 94 -13.43 -13.78 7.09
CA PRO A 94 -13.95 -14.45 5.87
C PRO A 94 -13.87 -13.61 4.61
N CYS A 95 -13.65 -12.28 4.67
CA CYS A 95 -14.04 -11.38 3.58
C CYS A 95 -13.11 -11.45 2.37
N THR A 96 -11.78 -11.44 2.54
CA THR A 96 -10.87 -11.57 1.40
C THR A 96 -11.04 -12.94 0.71
N VAL A 97 -11.25 -14.02 1.48
CA VAL A 97 -11.57 -15.32 0.91
C VAL A 97 -12.84 -15.26 0.05
N THR A 98 -13.89 -14.60 0.55
CA THR A 98 -15.15 -14.41 -0.19
C THR A 98 -14.93 -13.60 -1.47
N ASP A 99 -14.09 -12.57 -1.44
CA ASP A 99 -13.76 -11.74 -2.61
C ASP A 99 -13.10 -12.53 -3.75
N PHE A 100 -12.50 -13.68 -3.44
CA PHE A 100 -11.93 -14.60 -4.44
C PHE A 100 -12.89 -15.74 -4.80
N GLU A 101 -13.50 -16.39 -3.82
CA GLU A 101 -14.30 -17.60 -4.06
C GLU A 101 -15.63 -17.31 -4.74
N VAL A 102 -16.27 -16.17 -4.48
CA VAL A 102 -17.52 -15.80 -5.14
C VAL A 102 -17.31 -15.56 -6.64
N PRO A 103 -16.35 -14.72 -7.08
CA PRO A 103 -16.09 -14.51 -8.51
C PRO A 103 -15.68 -15.77 -9.24
N LYS A 104 -14.95 -16.69 -8.62
CA LYS A 104 -14.58 -17.98 -9.22
C LYS A 104 -15.79 -18.80 -9.68
N LYS A 105 -16.90 -18.74 -8.94
CA LYS A 105 -18.16 -19.44 -9.31
C LYS A 105 -18.74 -18.93 -10.63
N TYR A 106 -18.34 -17.73 -11.04
CA TYR A 106 -18.75 -17.10 -12.30
C TYR A 106 -17.64 -17.10 -13.35
N GLY A 107 -16.58 -17.88 -13.13
CA GLY A 107 -15.46 -18.00 -14.07
C GLY A 107 -14.48 -16.82 -14.04
N LEU A 108 -14.56 -15.94 -13.05
CA LEU A 108 -13.66 -14.81 -12.89
C LEU A 108 -12.50 -15.17 -11.96
N ARG A 109 -11.29 -15.08 -12.47
CA ARG A 109 -10.07 -15.36 -11.71
C ARG A 109 -9.33 -14.05 -11.44
N GLN A 110 -8.76 -13.93 -10.26
CA GLN A 110 -8.08 -12.73 -9.79
C GLN A 110 -6.70 -13.07 -9.23
N THR A 111 -5.86 -12.06 -9.08
CA THR A 111 -4.51 -12.18 -8.49
C THR A 111 -4.48 -11.56 -7.10
N ILE A 112 -4.80 -10.26 -6.97
CA ILE A 112 -4.75 -9.47 -5.73
C ILE A 112 -6.14 -9.06 -5.25
N ALA A 113 -7.04 -8.68 -6.15
CA ALA A 113 -8.45 -8.36 -5.88
C ALA A 113 -8.70 -7.27 -4.82
N ASP A 114 -7.78 -6.31 -4.68
CA ASP A 114 -7.86 -5.31 -3.61
C ASP A 114 -8.13 -3.88 -4.08
N THR A 115 -8.08 -3.61 -5.39
CA THR A 115 -8.13 -2.23 -5.92
C THR A 115 -9.19 -2.05 -7.00
N LEU A 116 -9.10 -2.77 -8.11
CA LEU A 116 -10.04 -2.71 -9.24
C LEU A 116 -10.69 -4.08 -9.46
N GLY A 117 -11.73 -4.10 -10.27
CA GLY A 117 -12.49 -5.32 -10.52
C GLY A 117 -13.44 -5.67 -9.37
N ILE A 118 -13.99 -6.90 -9.43
CA ILE A 118 -15.09 -7.32 -8.54
C ILE A 118 -14.66 -7.41 -7.07
N GLY A 119 -13.46 -7.91 -6.79
CA GLY A 119 -12.93 -7.99 -5.43
C GLY A 119 -12.71 -6.61 -4.82
N GLY A 120 -12.17 -5.65 -5.60
CA GLY A 120 -12.06 -4.25 -5.19
C GLY A 120 -13.41 -3.62 -4.89
N ILE A 121 -14.43 -3.88 -5.72
CA ILE A 121 -15.80 -3.39 -5.49
C ILE A 121 -16.37 -3.94 -4.18
N PHE A 122 -16.26 -5.25 -3.94
CA PHE A 122 -16.75 -5.86 -2.69
C PHE A 122 -16.06 -5.24 -1.47
N ARG A 123 -14.74 -5.05 -1.57
CA ARG A 123 -13.94 -4.46 -0.50
C ARG A 123 -14.32 -2.99 -0.24
N ALA A 124 -14.55 -2.20 -1.29
CA ALA A 124 -15.02 -0.82 -1.17
C ALA A 124 -16.40 -0.75 -0.49
N LEU A 125 -17.36 -1.53 -0.97
CA LEU A 125 -18.74 -1.52 -0.46
C LEU A 125 -18.83 -1.86 1.03
N ARG A 126 -17.97 -2.74 1.56
CA ARG A 126 -17.96 -3.04 3.00
C ARG A 126 -17.14 -2.06 3.82
N THR A 127 -16.19 -1.33 3.20
CA THR A 127 -15.30 -0.42 3.92
C THR A 127 -15.89 0.99 4.01
N ILE A 128 -16.61 1.44 2.99
CA ILE A 128 -17.22 2.77 2.94
C ILE A 128 -18.09 3.08 4.18
N PRO A 129 -19.01 2.22 4.64
CA PRO A 129 -19.80 2.52 5.83
C PRO A 129 -18.95 2.79 7.09
N VAL A 130 -17.84 2.07 7.24
CA VAL A 130 -16.90 2.31 8.36
C VAL A 130 -16.17 3.65 8.21
N LEU A 131 -15.86 4.05 6.97
CA LEU A 131 -15.24 5.35 6.71
C LEU A 131 -16.24 6.51 6.87
N GLU A 132 -17.55 6.30 6.65
CA GLU A 132 -18.59 7.27 6.99
C GLU A 132 -18.60 7.56 8.47
N ASP A 133 -18.61 6.51 9.31
CA ASP A 133 -18.51 6.67 10.76
C ASP A 133 -17.21 7.42 11.18
N PHE A 134 -16.08 7.12 10.50
CA PHE A 134 -14.82 7.82 10.77
C PHE A 134 -14.93 9.30 10.38
N ALA A 135 -15.55 9.60 9.25
CA ALA A 135 -15.71 10.96 8.79
C ALA A 135 -16.58 11.80 9.74
N GLU A 136 -17.69 11.25 10.22
CA GLU A 136 -18.54 11.91 11.22
C GLU A 136 -17.75 12.22 12.50
N ASP A 137 -16.96 11.27 12.99
CA ASP A 137 -16.17 11.46 14.20
C ASP A 137 -15.03 12.46 13.99
N ILE A 138 -14.33 12.42 12.81
CA ILE A 138 -13.29 13.40 12.47
C ILE A 138 -13.87 14.81 12.43
N LEU A 139 -14.97 15.01 11.73
CA LEU A 139 -15.61 16.32 11.64
C LEU A 139 -16.08 16.84 12.99
N ALA A 140 -16.47 15.95 13.90
CA ALA A 140 -16.92 16.32 15.24
C ALA A 140 -15.78 16.72 16.19
N VAL A 141 -14.60 16.10 16.10
CA VAL A 141 -13.56 16.26 17.15
C VAL A 141 -12.19 16.73 16.64
N CYS A 142 -11.94 16.68 15.31
CA CYS A 142 -10.71 17.17 14.67
C CYS A 142 -10.95 17.60 13.20
N PRO A 143 -11.85 18.55 12.93
CA PRO A 143 -12.33 18.89 11.57
C PRO A 143 -11.24 19.41 10.62
N ASN A 144 -10.11 19.84 11.14
CA ASN A 144 -8.97 20.33 10.35
C ASN A 144 -7.92 19.26 10.07
N ALA A 145 -8.08 18.04 10.61
CA ALA A 145 -7.13 16.96 10.41
C ALA A 145 -6.99 16.58 8.93
N LEU A 146 -5.77 16.18 8.54
CA LEU A 146 -5.55 15.58 7.24
C LEU A 146 -5.67 14.05 7.35
N PHE A 147 -6.62 13.49 6.62
CA PHE A 147 -6.84 12.04 6.55
C PHE A 147 -5.94 11.40 5.49
N LEU A 148 -5.03 10.55 5.92
CA LEU A 148 -4.01 9.87 5.13
C LEU A 148 -4.44 8.43 4.90
N ASN A 149 -5.01 8.12 3.74
CA ASN A 149 -5.58 6.80 3.48
C ASN A 149 -4.59 5.87 2.77
N TYR A 150 -4.22 4.79 3.47
CA TYR A 150 -3.46 3.67 2.90
C TYR A 150 -4.31 2.43 2.61
N THR A 151 -5.57 2.45 3.04
CA THR A 151 -6.48 1.31 2.84
C THR A 151 -6.91 1.19 1.39
N ASN A 152 -6.78 -0.01 0.83
CA ASN A 152 -7.30 -0.36 -0.50
C ASN A 152 -8.78 -0.80 -0.43
N PRO A 153 -9.53 -0.50 -1.51
CA PRO A 153 -9.15 0.15 -2.78
C PRO A 153 -9.00 1.66 -2.64
N MET A 154 -7.77 2.14 -2.63
CA MET A 154 -7.43 3.53 -2.27
C MET A 154 -8.14 4.56 -3.13
N ALA A 155 -8.19 4.38 -4.45
CA ALA A 155 -8.84 5.33 -5.35
C ALA A 155 -10.35 5.48 -5.06
N MET A 156 -11.05 4.36 -4.75
CA MET A 156 -12.48 4.39 -4.42
C MET A 156 -12.71 5.03 -3.05
N LEU A 157 -11.91 4.62 -2.05
CA LEU A 157 -12.10 5.07 -0.66
C LEU A 157 -11.69 6.53 -0.46
N ALA A 158 -10.54 6.96 -0.99
CA ALA A 158 -10.12 8.35 -0.92
C ALA A 158 -11.05 9.27 -1.72
N GLY A 159 -11.47 8.83 -2.91
CA GLY A 159 -12.44 9.57 -3.73
C GLY A 159 -13.81 9.68 -3.07
N TYR A 160 -14.25 8.66 -2.33
CA TYR A 160 -15.47 8.71 -1.55
C TYR A 160 -15.36 9.74 -0.40
N MET A 161 -14.30 9.63 0.40
CA MET A 161 -14.06 10.52 1.53
C MET A 161 -14.01 11.99 1.10
N GLU A 162 -13.25 12.31 0.07
CA GLU A 162 -13.11 13.69 -0.42
C GLU A 162 -14.42 14.24 -1.00
N ARG A 163 -15.15 13.41 -1.78
CA ARG A 163 -16.35 13.89 -2.50
C ARG A 163 -17.58 13.97 -1.62
N TYR A 164 -17.76 13.08 -0.66
CA TYR A 164 -19.04 12.90 0.03
C TYR A 164 -19.01 13.20 1.52
N THR A 165 -17.83 13.31 2.15
CA THR A 165 -17.76 13.50 3.60
C THR A 165 -17.29 14.88 4.04
N GLY A 166 -16.59 15.63 3.18
CA GLY A 166 -15.98 16.91 3.55
C GLY A 166 -14.67 16.79 4.35
N VAL A 167 -14.18 15.57 4.64
CA VAL A 167 -12.91 15.35 5.29
C VAL A 167 -11.76 15.54 4.29
N ARG A 168 -10.78 16.38 4.64
CA ARG A 168 -9.57 16.59 3.83
C ARG A 168 -8.80 15.28 3.72
N THR A 169 -8.76 14.70 2.53
CA THR A 169 -8.24 13.35 2.32
C THR A 169 -7.12 13.31 1.30
N VAL A 170 -6.09 12.53 1.57
CA VAL A 170 -5.03 12.15 0.63
C VAL A 170 -4.91 10.64 0.60
N GLY A 171 -4.98 10.06 -0.60
CA GLY A 171 -4.67 8.64 -0.82
C GLY A 171 -3.18 8.44 -1.02
N LEU A 172 -2.58 7.48 -0.34
CA LEU A 172 -1.14 7.21 -0.35
C LEU A 172 -0.83 5.80 -0.85
N CYS A 173 0.17 5.68 -1.71
CA CYS A 173 0.68 4.41 -2.23
C CYS A 173 2.16 4.52 -2.63
N HIS A 174 2.90 3.44 -2.48
CA HIS A 174 4.31 3.37 -2.85
C HIS A 174 4.54 3.20 -4.36
N SER A 175 3.53 2.74 -5.11
CA SER A 175 3.69 2.32 -6.51
C SER A 175 4.24 3.42 -7.42
N VAL A 176 3.88 4.68 -7.17
CA VAL A 176 4.40 5.83 -7.90
C VAL A 176 5.87 6.06 -7.57
N GLN A 177 6.23 6.10 -6.29
CA GLN A 177 7.59 6.38 -5.81
C GLN A 177 8.62 5.37 -6.31
N VAL A 178 8.25 4.09 -6.41
CA VAL A 178 9.16 3.02 -6.83
C VAL A 178 9.12 2.72 -8.33
N CYS A 179 8.18 3.29 -9.07
CA CYS A 179 7.90 2.95 -10.47
C CYS A 179 9.15 3.07 -11.33
N THR A 180 9.71 4.27 -11.40
CA THR A 180 10.82 4.61 -12.29
C THR A 180 12.12 3.90 -11.89
N SER A 181 12.47 3.90 -10.61
CA SER A 181 13.68 3.22 -10.13
C SER A 181 13.62 1.71 -10.38
N SER A 182 12.45 1.11 -10.20
CA SER A 182 12.22 -0.31 -10.48
C SER A 182 12.33 -0.62 -11.98
N LEU A 183 11.74 0.23 -12.84
CA LEU A 183 11.84 0.07 -14.30
C LEU A 183 13.29 0.14 -14.77
N LEU A 184 14.01 1.21 -14.40
CA LEU A 184 15.41 1.39 -14.82
C LEU A 184 16.32 0.24 -14.37
N LYS A 185 16.09 -0.28 -13.15
CA LYS A 185 16.81 -1.46 -12.67
C LYS A 185 16.53 -2.69 -13.53
N LYS A 186 15.27 -2.92 -13.91
CA LYS A 186 14.86 -4.09 -14.71
C LYS A 186 15.38 -4.05 -16.14
N VAL A 187 15.48 -2.86 -16.72
CA VAL A 187 16.08 -2.69 -18.08
C VAL A 187 17.59 -2.47 -18.04
N GLY A 188 18.22 -2.56 -16.85
CA GLY A 188 19.68 -2.43 -16.72
C GLY A 188 20.21 -1.02 -16.94
N MET A 189 19.39 0.02 -16.71
CA MET A 189 19.79 1.43 -16.92
C MET A 189 20.01 2.20 -15.60
N ALA A 190 19.86 1.56 -14.45
CA ALA A 190 19.85 2.26 -13.17
C ALA A 190 21.10 3.10 -12.88
N ASP A 191 22.27 2.59 -13.29
CA ASP A 191 23.59 3.20 -13.09
C ASP A 191 24.09 3.97 -14.32
N GLU A 192 23.35 3.94 -15.42
CA GLU A 192 23.73 4.57 -16.71
C GLU A 192 23.14 5.97 -16.90
N VAL A 193 22.10 6.32 -16.13
CA VAL A 193 21.34 7.56 -16.32
C VAL A 193 21.75 8.65 -15.34
N ALA A 194 21.89 9.88 -15.85
CA ALA A 194 22.21 11.03 -15.03
C ALA A 194 21.01 11.41 -14.10
N ARG A 195 21.30 11.71 -12.86
CA ARG A 195 20.28 12.09 -11.84
C ARG A 195 20.42 13.57 -11.46
N PRO A 196 19.34 14.24 -11.02
CA PRO A 196 17.98 13.72 -10.74
C PRO A 196 17.19 13.40 -12.02
N LEU A 197 16.17 12.54 -11.89
CA LEU A 197 15.23 12.25 -12.96
C LEU A 197 14.06 13.21 -12.94
N THR A 198 13.49 13.52 -14.10
CA THR A 198 12.20 14.17 -14.25
C THR A 198 11.21 13.17 -14.80
N GLU A 199 10.07 13.02 -14.12
CA GLU A 199 9.05 12.03 -14.47
C GLU A 199 7.65 12.64 -14.42
N LYS A 200 6.77 12.15 -15.32
CA LYS A 200 5.34 12.42 -15.27
C LYS A 200 4.57 11.12 -15.18
N ILE A 201 3.81 10.98 -14.10
CA ILE A 201 2.96 9.83 -13.87
C ILE A 201 1.52 10.33 -13.72
N ALA A 202 0.58 9.72 -14.42
CA ALA A 202 -0.83 10.07 -14.34
C ALA A 202 -1.73 8.83 -14.47
N GLY A 203 -2.85 8.86 -13.75
CA GLY A 203 -3.84 7.78 -13.70
C GLY A 203 -4.38 7.59 -12.29
N ILE A 204 -5.13 6.51 -12.10
CA ILE A 204 -5.66 6.13 -10.79
C ILE A 204 -4.67 5.21 -10.05
N ASN A 205 -4.86 5.09 -8.74
CA ASN A 205 -4.05 4.18 -7.90
C ASN A 205 -3.98 2.78 -8.49
N HIS A 206 -2.79 2.21 -8.49
CA HIS A 206 -2.37 0.93 -9.02
C HIS A 206 -2.49 0.80 -10.56
N MET A 207 -3.01 1.80 -11.25
CA MET A 207 -3.10 1.83 -12.71
C MET A 207 -2.82 3.22 -13.27
N ALA A 208 -1.76 3.86 -12.78
CA ALA A 208 -1.22 5.08 -13.35
C ALA A 208 -0.08 4.76 -14.34
N TRP A 209 0.12 5.63 -15.32
CA TRP A 209 1.05 5.46 -16.42
C TRP A 209 2.24 6.38 -16.25
N LEU A 210 3.45 5.86 -16.43
CA LEU A 210 4.66 6.66 -16.56
C LEU A 210 4.68 7.23 -17.99
N LEU A 211 4.30 8.49 -18.13
CA LEU A 211 4.13 9.16 -19.43
C LEU A 211 5.42 9.79 -19.94
N GLU A 212 6.25 10.32 -19.04
CA GLU A 212 7.55 10.90 -19.37
C GLU A 212 8.60 10.45 -18.36
N ILE A 213 9.80 10.23 -18.84
CA ILE A 213 10.99 9.99 -18.02
C ILE A 213 12.21 10.59 -18.73
N ARG A 214 12.87 11.56 -18.06
CA ARG A 214 14.07 12.24 -18.57
C ARG A 214 15.17 12.19 -17.53
N ASP A 215 16.40 12.14 -18.01
CA ASP A 215 17.58 12.28 -17.16
C ASP A 215 17.86 13.75 -16.77
N ALA A 216 18.90 13.98 -15.96
CA ALA A 216 19.31 15.32 -15.54
C ALA A 216 19.73 16.25 -16.70
N ASN A 217 20.06 15.70 -17.86
CA ASN A 217 20.42 16.43 -19.08
C ASN A 217 19.20 16.71 -19.98
N GLY A 218 18.00 16.30 -19.55
CA GLY A 218 16.77 16.44 -20.32
C GLY A 218 16.58 15.38 -21.42
N VAL A 219 17.42 14.35 -21.48
CA VAL A 219 17.33 13.28 -22.47
C VAL A 219 16.11 12.40 -22.17
N ASP A 220 15.26 12.18 -23.19
CA ASP A 220 14.14 11.23 -23.10
C ASP A 220 14.67 9.79 -23.03
N LEU A 221 14.36 9.08 -21.96
CA LEU A 221 14.84 7.72 -21.73
C LEU A 221 13.93 6.64 -22.36
N TYR A 222 12.71 6.96 -22.77
CA TYR A 222 11.77 5.99 -23.32
C TYR A 222 12.24 5.24 -24.57
N PRO A 223 12.93 5.88 -25.53
CA PRO A 223 13.45 5.14 -26.69
C PRO A 223 14.33 3.96 -26.30
N GLU A 224 15.25 4.16 -25.37
CA GLU A 224 16.16 3.11 -24.92
C GLU A 224 15.45 2.10 -23.98
N ILE A 225 14.58 2.57 -23.09
CA ILE A 225 13.73 1.69 -22.26
C ILE A 225 12.92 0.74 -23.14
N ARG A 226 12.27 1.24 -24.20
CA ARG A 226 11.49 0.41 -25.12
C ARG A 226 12.35 -0.63 -25.82
N ARG A 227 13.50 -0.24 -26.33
CA ARG A 227 14.44 -1.16 -27.01
C ARG A 227 14.81 -2.33 -26.08
N ARG A 228 15.29 -2.02 -24.87
CA ARG A 228 15.70 -3.05 -23.88
C ARG A 228 14.52 -3.88 -23.37
N ALA A 229 13.38 -3.27 -23.18
CA ALA A 229 12.18 -3.99 -22.76
C ALA A 229 11.72 -5.02 -23.79
N LEU A 230 11.84 -4.72 -25.10
CA LEU A 230 11.53 -5.67 -26.17
C LEU A 230 12.53 -6.83 -26.21
N GLU A 231 13.82 -6.57 -26.04
CA GLU A 231 14.84 -7.61 -25.95
C GLU A 231 14.59 -8.58 -24.77
N ILE A 232 14.21 -8.03 -23.61
CA ILE A 232 13.85 -8.83 -22.42
C ILE A 232 12.59 -9.67 -22.69
N LEU A 233 11.57 -9.09 -23.36
CA LEU A 233 10.35 -9.82 -23.69
C LEU A 233 10.55 -10.94 -24.71
N ASP A 234 11.50 -10.78 -25.61
CA ASP A 234 11.80 -11.80 -26.63
C ASP A 234 12.58 -12.99 -26.04
N ASN A 235 13.37 -12.76 -25.00
CA ASN A 235 14.13 -13.79 -24.28
C ASN A 235 14.11 -13.55 -22.76
N PRO A 236 12.95 -13.71 -22.08
CA PRO A 236 12.84 -13.40 -20.66
C PRO A 236 13.56 -14.47 -19.81
N LEU A 237 14.36 -14.03 -18.83
CA LEU A 237 14.91 -14.91 -17.82
C LEU A 237 13.80 -15.67 -17.08
N ASP A 238 14.08 -16.87 -16.58
CA ASP A 238 13.08 -17.74 -15.94
C ASP A 238 12.45 -17.13 -14.70
N ASP A 239 13.17 -16.30 -13.96
CA ASP A 239 12.71 -15.61 -12.76
C ASP A 239 12.12 -14.22 -13.03
N PHE A 240 12.12 -13.74 -14.28
CA PHE A 240 11.59 -12.42 -14.64
C PHE A 240 10.05 -12.40 -14.54
N LYS A 241 9.52 -11.63 -13.61
CA LYS A 241 8.08 -11.61 -13.27
C LYS A 241 7.30 -10.42 -13.86
N ASP A 242 7.96 -9.49 -14.53
CA ASP A 242 7.32 -8.24 -14.95
C ASP A 242 6.82 -8.24 -16.40
N LEU A 243 6.44 -9.40 -16.90
CA LEU A 243 6.05 -9.61 -18.30
C LEU A 243 4.81 -8.81 -18.71
N VAL A 244 3.80 -8.67 -17.84
CA VAL A 244 2.58 -7.93 -18.16
C VAL A 244 2.87 -6.46 -18.40
N ARG A 245 3.62 -5.80 -17.51
CA ARG A 245 3.95 -4.37 -17.66
C ARG A 245 4.88 -4.11 -18.84
N PHE A 246 5.79 -5.04 -19.14
CA PHE A 246 6.64 -4.96 -20.31
C PHE A 246 5.84 -5.17 -21.59
N GLU A 247 4.82 -6.04 -21.60
CA GLU A 247 3.90 -6.17 -22.73
C GLU A 247 3.10 -4.87 -22.98
N TYR A 248 2.78 -4.09 -21.94
CA TYR A 248 2.23 -2.75 -22.11
C TYR A 248 3.21 -1.81 -22.82
N ILE A 249 4.51 -1.86 -22.51
CA ILE A 249 5.52 -1.09 -23.26
C ILE A 249 5.49 -1.50 -24.74
N ARG A 250 5.43 -2.80 -25.04
CA ARG A 250 5.35 -3.32 -26.43
C ARG A 250 4.12 -2.82 -27.18
N ARG A 251 2.95 -2.89 -26.55
CA ARG A 251 1.66 -2.64 -27.19
C ARG A 251 1.23 -1.17 -27.16
N LEU A 252 1.49 -0.49 -26.05
CA LEU A 252 0.98 0.84 -25.77
C LEU A 252 2.10 1.89 -25.72
N GLY A 253 3.34 1.47 -25.66
CA GLY A 253 4.51 2.35 -25.60
C GLY A 253 4.84 2.92 -24.24
N TYR A 254 4.09 2.56 -23.18
CA TYR A 254 4.25 3.12 -21.84
C TYR A 254 4.32 2.04 -20.77
N TYR A 255 5.02 2.35 -19.69
CA TYR A 255 5.04 1.53 -18.50
C TYR A 255 3.97 2.00 -17.51
N VAL A 256 3.45 1.09 -16.71
CA VAL A 256 2.40 1.37 -15.73
C VAL A 256 2.95 1.17 -14.31
N THR A 257 2.42 1.95 -13.37
CA THR A 257 2.73 1.77 -11.94
C THR A 257 2.22 0.42 -11.43
N GLU A 258 2.60 0.03 -10.24
CA GLU A 258 2.22 -1.22 -9.61
C GLU A 258 2.69 -2.49 -10.37
N SER A 259 2.51 -3.65 -9.76
CA SER A 259 3.08 -4.91 -10.25
C SER A 259 2.34 -5.50 -11.46
N SER A 260 3.00 -6.45 -12.13
CA SER A 260 2.37 -7.23 -13.21
C SER A 260 1.16 -8.04 -12.73
N GLU A 261 1.15 -8.51 -11.50
CA GLU A 261 0.03 -9.23 -10.89
C GLU A 261 -1.23 -8.36 -10.86
N HIS A 262 -1.13 -7.13 -10.34
CA HIS A 262 -2.26 -6.18 -10.32
C HIS A 262 -2.74 -5.86 -11.74
N ASN A 263 -1.81 -5.52 -12.63
CA ASN A 263 -2.16 -5.11 -13.99
C ASN A 263 -2.71 -6.25 -14.85
N ALA A 264 -2.40 -7.50 -14.51
CA ALA A 264 -2.97 -8.65 -15.19
C ALA A 264 -4.49 -8.78 -14.99
N GLU A 265 -4.99 -8.45 -13.79
CA GLU A 265 -6.41 -8.57 -13.46
C GLU A 265 -7.25 -7.33 -13.78
N TYR A 266 -6.62 -6.13 -13.89
CA TYR A 266 -7.35 -4.89 -14.13
C TYR A 266 -7.82 -4.69 -15.58
N ASN A 267 -7.34 -5.52 -16.48
CA ASN A 267 -7.63 -5.44 -17.91
C ASN A 267 -8.08 -6.78 -18.47
N PRO A 268 -8.96 -6.78 -19.49
CA PRO A 268 -9.44 -8.01 -20.11
C PRO A 268 -8.41 -8.62 -21.09
N PHE A 269 -7.11 -8.29 -20.98
CA PHE A 269 -6.12 -8.71 -21.97
C PHE A 269 -5.40 -10.01 -21.60
N PHE A 270 -5.26 -10.32 -20.32
CA PHE A 270 -4.36 -11.37 -19.83
C PHE A 270 -5.07 -12.55 -19.19
N ILE A 271 -6.00 -12.32 -18.26
CA ILE A 271 -6.74 -13.39 -17.59
C ILE A 271 -8.05 -13.64 -18.35
N LYS A 272 -8.02 -14.63 -19.26
CA LYS A 272 -9.14 -14.96 -20.12
C LYS A 272 -9.44 -16.45 -20.07
N SER A 273 -10.69 -16.82 -19.81
CA SER A 273 -11.13 -18.20 -19.86
C SER A 273 -10.96 -18.85 -21.25
N ARG A 274 -11.10 -18.04 -22.31
CA ARG A 274 -10.93 -18.49 -23.70
C ARG A 274 -9.47 -18.71 -24.10
N TYR A 275 -8.52 -18.10 -23.40
CA TYR A 275 -7.08 -18.14 -23.71
C TYR A 275 -6.28 -18.40 -22.43
N PRO A 276 -6.47 -19.58 -21.79
CA PRO A 276 -5.83 -19.90 -20.50
C PRO A 276 -4.31 -19.96 -20.57
N GLU A 277 -3.73 -20.21 -21.74
CA GLU A 277 -2.28 -20.21 -21.99
C GLU A 277 -1.61 -18.85 -21.73
N LEU A 278 -2.36 -17.74 -21.72
CA LEU A 278 -1.83 -16.42 -21.39
C LEU A 278 -1.39 -16.33 -19.92
N ILE A 279 -2.02 -17.07 -19.02
CA ILE A 279 -1.68 -17.10 -17.60
C ILE A 279 -0.26 -17.65 -17.42
N GLU A 280 0.05 -18.77 -18.09
CA GLU A 280 1.38 -19.36 -18.08
C GLU A 280 2.39 -18.48 -18.81
N ARG A 281 2.06 -18.03 -20.03
CA ARG A 281 2.91 -17.17 -20.87
C ARG A 281 3.37 -15.90 -20.13
N TYR A 282 2.49 -15.24 -19.41
CA TYR A 282 2.79 -14.02 -18.65
C TYR A 282 3.11 -14.27 -17.18
N ARG A 283 3.22 -15.56 -16.77
CA ARG A 283 3.57 -15.98 -15.40
C ARG A 283 2.67 -15.32 -14.34
N ILE A 284 1.36 -15.30 -14.62
CA ILE A 284 0.38 -14.62 -13.77
C ILE A 284 0.06 -15.47 -12.54
N PRO A 285 0.35 -15.01 -11.31
CA PRO A 285 0.11 -15.77 -10.10
C PRO A 285 -1.35 -15.61 -9.63
N LEU A 286 -2.26 -16.36 -10.20
CA LEU A 286 -3.66 -16.38 -9.73
C LEU A 286 -3.73 -16.69 -8.24
N ASP A 287 -4.68 -16.06 -7.52
CA ASP A 287 -4.88 -16.23 -6.08
C ASP A 287 -3.64 -15.85 -5.23
N GLU A 288 -2.86 -14.86 -5.69
CA GLU A 288 -1.62 -14.46 -5.00
C GLU A 288 -1.89 -13.81 -3.64
N TYR A 289 -2.90 -12.95 -3.53
CA TYR A 289 -3.18 -12.26 -2.28
C TYR A 289 -3.61 -13.19 -1.14
N PRO A 290 -4.48 -14.20 -1.34
CA PRO A 290 -4.72 -15.25 -0.35
C PRO A 290 -3.44 -15.91 0.17
N ARG A 291 -2.52 -16.30 -0.72
CA ARG A 291 -1.23 -16.88 -0.31
C ARG A 291 -0.37 -15.90 0.49
N ARG A 292 -0.38 -14.62 0.14
CA ARG A 292 0.32 -13.58 0.93
C ARG A 292 -0.29 -13.43 2.31
N CYS A 293 -1.62 -13.47 2.43
CA CYS A 293 -2.30 -13.40 3.72
C CYS A 293 -1.94 -14.59 4.63
N GLU A 294 -1.96 -15.81 4.10
CA GLU A 294 -1.56 -17.01 4.85
C GLU A 294 -0.11 -16.90 5.34
N LYS A 295 0.80 -16.51 4.46
CA LYS A 295 2.21 -16.29 4.83
C LYS A 295 2.37 -15.21 5.89
N HIS A 296 1.59 -14.13 5.83
CA HIS A 296 1.63 -13.07 6.84
C HIS A 296 1.10 -13.55 8.19
N GLU A 297 0.04 -14.36 8.22
CA GLU A 297 -0.46 -14.98 9.45
C GLU A 297 0.61 -15.88 10.10
N GLU A 298 1.30 -16.71 9.30
CA GLU A 298 2.41 -17.55 9.77
C GLU A 298 3.60 -16.73 10.30
N GLN A 299 3.99 -15.69 9.56
CA GLN A 299 5.08 -14.80 9.96
C GLN A 299 4.75 -14.05 11.24
N TRP A 300 3.49 -13.61 11.39
CA TRP A 300 3.03 -12.97 12.61
C TRP A 300 3.05 -13.91 13.82
N ALA A 301 2.58 -15.15 13.65
CA ALA A 301 2.64 -16.16 14.70
C ALA A 301 4.09 -16.42 15.18
N LYS A 302 5.05 -16.47 14.23
CA LYS A 302 6.48 -16.59 14.55
C LYS A 302 7.04 -15.35 15.25
N ALA A 303 6.69 -14.15 14.76
CA ALA A 303 7.14 -12.89 15.35
C ALA A 303 6.60 -12.74 16.78
N ARG A 304 5.34 -13.14 17.02
CA ARG A 304 4.72 -13.13 18.36
C ARG A 304 5.52 -13.97 19.36
N ALA A 305 6.00 -15.14 18.96
CA ALA A 305 6.80 -16.01 19.81
C ALA A 305 8.19 -15.43 20.17
N THR A 306 8.70 -14.49 19.39
CA THR A 306 10.00 -13.83 19.62
C THR A 306 9.88 -12.43 20.21
N MET A 307 8.68 -11.88 20.33
CA MET A 307 8.43 -10.53 20.87
C MET A 307 8.81 -10.36 22.34
N GLU A 308 8.93 -11.45 23.10
CA GLU A 308 9.31 -11.41 24.53
C GLU A 308 10.83 -11.26 24.75
N ALA A 309 11.67 -11.40 23.72
CA ALA A 309 13.12 -11.51 23.83
C ALA A 309 13.89 -10.43 23.08
N ASP A 310 13.74 -9.18 23.20
CA ASP A 310 14.54 -8.12 22.56
C ASP A 310 14.07 -7.63 21.17
N PHE A 311 13.24 -6.58 21.19
CA PHE A 311 12.96 -5.80 20.00
C PHE A 311 14.09 -4.77 19.73
N THR A 312 15.21 -5.22 19.20
CA THR A 312 16.16 -4.33 18.51
C THR A 312 15.77 -4.25 17.04
N HIS A 313 14.97 -3.26 16.68
CA HIS A 313 14.61 -3.02 15.28
C HIS A 313 15.68 -2.18 14.61
N LYS A 314 16.55 -2.81 13.82
CA LYS A 314 17.38 -2.10 12.84
C LYS A 314 16.54 -1.86 11.59
N ARG A 315 16.03 -0.67 11.40
CA ARG A 315 15.41 -0.28 10.16
C ARG A 315 16.33 0.67 9.40
N SER A 316 16.49 0.41 8.11
CA SER A 316 17.03 1.40 7.20
C SER A 316 15.95 2.46 6.92
N ASN A 317 16.36 3.72 6.84
CA ASN A 317 15.54 4.90 6.56
C ASN A 317 14.90 4.88 5.14
N GLU A 318 14.51 3.70 4.63
CA GLU A 318 14.13 3.54 3.23
C GLU A 318 12.87 4.30 2.83
N TYR A 319 11.94 4.51 3.76
CA TYR A 319 10.72 5.28 3.47
C TYR A 319 10.95 6.79 3.59
N ALA A 320 11.57 7.25 4.66
CA ALA A 320 11.83 8.67 4.88
C ALA A 320 12.84 9.26 3.88
N SER A 321 13.78 8.45 3.39
CA SER A 321 14.76 8.90 2.38
C SER A 321 14.18 8.97 0.96
N ARG A 322 12.94 8.52 0.74
CA ARG A 322 12.26 8.53 -0.56
C ARG A 322 11.16 9.59 -0.68
N ILE A 323 10.87 10.30 0.40
CA ILE A 323 9.97 11.45 0.46
C ILE A 323 10.78 12.74 0.35
#